data_5b4d99531b0f8d22234c300e85283a0f
#
_entry.id   5b4d99531b0f8d22234c300e85283a0f
#
_cell.length_a   1.000
_cell.length_b   1.000
_cell.length_c   1.000
_cell.angle_alpha   90.00
_cell.angle_beta   90.00
_cell.angle_gamma   90.00
#
_symmetry.space_group_name_H-M   'P 1'
#
loop_
_entity.id
_entity.type
_entity.pdbx_description
1 polymer ?
#
loop_
_entity_poly.entity_id
_entity_poly.type
_entity_poly.pdbx_seq_one_letter_code
_entity_poly.pdbx_strand_id
1 'polypeptide(L)'
;MRLSRTRVALVLALGLAFAAAARPATETFVFDKAHTQVGFRIRHWLTKVDGRFRDFDGHIWLDRANPADSKVEVTIQAASIDTSYENRDKHLRSADFFDVEKFPVITFKSTKVTPRGTDLFDVTGDLTLHGVTKTMTIPVRHTGFLNVGKQEKAGFELTIPINRKDFGIVWNRTSDNGGVMLGDDVDINVQVEANKEMPKEPDAPAAAPAPAPTKAPAR
;
A
#
# COMPACT_ATOMS: atom_id res chain seq x y z
N MET A 1 44.20 33.05 -67.85
CA MET A 1 42.84 32.62 -67.53
C MET A 1 42.90 31.42 -66.61
N ARG A 2 42.67 31.59 -65.32
CA ARG A 2 42.69 30.49 -64.34
C ARG A 2 41.29 30.47 -63.63
N LEU A 3 40.48 29.39 -63.87
CA LEU A 3 39.21 29.19 -63.24
C LEU A 3 39.39 28.60 -61.83
N SER A 4 38.92 29.36 -60.83
CA SER A 4 38.82 28.88 -59.45
C SER A 4 37.66 27.92 -59.26
N ARG A 5 37.96 26.75 -58.78
CA ARG A 5 36.92 25.76 -58.41
C ARG A 5 36.59 25.91 -56.92
N THR A 6 35.50 26.57 -56.61
CA THR A 6 34.95 26.65 -55.27
C THR A 6 34.26 25.33 -54.94
N ARG A 7 34.81 24.60 -53.96
CA ARG A 7 34.14 23.38 -53.43
C ARG A 7 33.19 23.80 -52.31
N VAL A 8 31.89 23.61 -52.59
CA VAL A 8 30.84 23.75 -51.56
C VAL A 8 30.80 22.44 -50.80
N ALA A 9 31.21 22.45 -49.51
CA ALA A 9 31.07 21.35 -48.61
C ALA A 9 29.66 21.42 -47.98
N LEU A 10 28.76 20.49 -48.34
CA LEU A 10 27.45 20.31 -47.76
C LEU A 10 27.64 19.51 -46.45
N VAL A 11 27.57 20.15 -45.29
CA VAL A 11 27.56 19.48 -43.99
C VAL A 11 26.15 19.04 -43.69
N LEU A 12 25.87 17.75 -43.86
CA LEU A 12 24.62 17.11 -43.42
C LEU A 12 24.69 16.92 -41.90
N ALA A 13 24.08 17.84 -41.13
CA ALA A 13 23.88 17.64 -39.68
C ALA A 13 22.71 16.64 -39.47
N LEU A 14 23.07 15.39 -39.23
CA LEU A 14 22.10 14.34 -38.82
C LEU A 14 21.72 14.58 -37.35
N GLY A 15 20.62 15.31 -37.15
CA GLY A 15 20.03 15.48 -35.80
C GLY A 15 19.45 14.16 -35.33
N LEU A 16 20.14 13.47 -34.43
CA LEU A 16 19.54 12.36 -33.65
C LEU A 16 18.50 12.96 -32.68
N ALA A 17 17.26 12.97 -33.07
CA ALA A 17 16.16 13.18 -32.14
C ALA A 17 16.07 11.97 -31.23
N PHE A 18 16.59 12.06 -30.01
CA PHE A 18 16.27 11.12 -28.94
C PHE A 18 14.78 11.31 -28.63
N ALA A 19 13.93 10.46 -29.20
CA ALA A 19 12.57 10.30 -28.71
C ALA A 19 12.71 9.73 -27.28
N ALA A 20 12.55 10.57 -26.27
CA ALA A 20 12.36 10.11 -24.90
C ALA A 20 11.11 9.21 -24.92
N ALA A 21 11.31 7.90 -24.82
CA ALA A 21 10.21 6.96 -24.65
C ALA A 21 9.42 7.41 -23.44
N ALA A 22 8.14 7.79 -23.62
CA ALA A 22 7.26 8.12 -22.54
C ALA A 22 7.24 6.92 -21.58
N ARG A 23 7.72 7.12 -20.35
CA ARG A 23 7.64 6.09 -19.30
C ARG A 23 6.17 5.73 -19.13
N PRO A 24 5.79 4.45 -19.15
CA PRO A 24 4.42 4.07 -18.83
C PRO A 24 4.05 4.68 -17.48
N ALA A 25 2.87 5.28 -17.40
CA ALA A 25 2.40 5.92 -16.19
C ALA A 25 2.23 4.87 -15.08
N THR A 26 2.75 5.17 -13.90
CA THR A 26 2.50 4.37 -12.69
C THR A 26 0.99 4.33 -12.44
N GLU A 27 0.45 3.13 -12.26
CA GLU A 27 -0.97 2.91 -11.97
C GLU A 27 -1.18 2.92 -10.45
N THR A 28 -2.20 3.64 -9.99
CA THR A 28 -2.55 3.66 -8.56
C THR A 28 -3.67 2.66 -8.29
N PHE A 29 -3.44 1.82 -7.28
CA PHE A 29 -4.44 0.92 -6.71
C PHE A 29 -4.67 1.28 -5.24
N VAL A 30 -5.94 1.30 -4.82
CA VAL A 30 -6.36 1.58 -3.43
C VAL A 30 -6.98 0.31 -2.84
N PHE A 31 -6.66 0.02 -1.59
CA PHE A 31 -7.18 -1.16 -0.91
C PHE A 31 -8.71 -1.15 -0.88
N ASP A 32 -9.32 -2.25 -1.33
CA ASP A 32 -10.74 -2.53 -1.15
C ASP A 32 -10.95 -3.02 0.29
N LYS A 33 -11.45 -2.14 1.16
CA LYS A 33 -11.64 -2.44 2.59
C LYS A 33 -12.61 -3.62 2.84
N ALA A 34 -13.52 -3.88 1.92
CA ALA A 34 -14.49 -4.97 2.07
C ALA A 34 -13.88 -6.35 1.79
N HIS A 35 -12.83 -6.39 0.94
CA HIS A 35 -12.21 -7.64 0.47
C HIS A 35 -10.73 -7.76 0.89
N THR A 36 -10.21 -6.81 1.67
CA THR A 36 -8.85 -6.84 2.22
C THR A 36 -8.89 -7.27 3.68
N GLN A 37 -7.95 -8.10 4.07
CA GLN A 37 -7.77 -8.53 5.45
C GLN A 37 -6.36 -8.21 5.95
N VAL A 38 -6.26 -7.49 7.06
CA VAL A 38 -5.02 -7.26 7.80
C VAL A 38 -5.10 -8.05 9.10
N GLY A 39 -4.60 -9.26 9.07
CA GLY A 39 -4.71 -10.24 10.14
C GLY A 39 -3.38 -10.54 10.83
N PHE A 40 -3.48 -11.10 12.00
CA PHE A 40 -2.35 -11.63 12.75
C PHE A 40 -2.75 -12.86 13.56
N ARG A 41 -1.74 -13.64 13.97
CA ARG A 41 -1.90 -14.81 14.83
C ARG A 41 -0.77 -14.89 15.84
N ILE A 42 -1.09 -15.10 17.11
CA ILE A 42 -0.12 -15.22 18.19
C ILE A 42 -0.36 -16.48 19.01
N ARG A 43 0.72 -17.09 19.52
CA ARG A 43 0.64 -18.19 20.48
C ARG A 43 0.13 -17.69 21.81
N HIS A 44 -0.85 -18.42 22.37
CA HIS A 44 -1.36 -18.21 23.72
C HIS A 44 -1.42 -19.55 24.44
N TRP A 45 -0.61 -19.76 25.49
CA TRP A 45 -0.47 -21.05 26.17
C TRP A 45 -0.33 -22.23 25.19
N LEU A 46 -1.39 -22.98 25.02
CA LEU A 46 -1.45 -24.21 24.23
C LEU A 46 -2.03 -24.03 22.84
N THR A 47 -2.62 -22.87 22.54
CA THR A 47 -3.34 -22.59 21.29
C THR A 47 -2.78 -21.35 20.61
N LYS A 48 -3.34 -20.97 19.47
CA LYS A 48 -3.10 -19.68 18.84
C LYS A 48 -4.37 -18.84 18.88
N VAL A 49 -4.21 -17.54 19.02
CA VAL A 49 -5.27 -16.54 18.94
C VAL A 49 -5.12 -15.79 17.63
N ASP A 50 -6.19 -15.74 16.87
CA ASP A 50 -6.29 -14.90 15.68
C ASP A 50 -6.85 -13.53 16.05
N GLY A 51 -6.38 -12.51 15.34
CA GLY A 51 -6.90 -11.16 15.39
C GLY A 51 -6.74 -10.45 14.06
N ARG A 52 -7.37 -9.30 13.93
CA ARG A 52 -7.30 -8.45 12.75
C ARG A 52 -7.43 -6.99 13.13
N PHE A 53 -7.07 -6.11 12.21
CA PHE A 53 -7.41 -4.70 12.26
C PHE A 53 -8.54 -4.43 11.28
N ARG A 54 -9.55 -3.67 11.70
CA ARG A 54 -10.75 -3.39 10.89
C ARG A 54 -10.69 -2.09 10.14
N ASP A 55 -9.84 -1.15 10.57
CA ASP A 55 -9.67 0.15 9.94
C ASP A 55 -8.23 0.36 9.49
N PHE A 56 -8.08 0.42 8.18
CA PHE A 56 -6.80 0.57 7.50
C PHE A 56 -7.01 1.23 6.14
N ASP A 57 -5.96 1.84 5.61
CA ASP A 57 -5.88 2.36 4.26
C ASP A 57 -4.58 1.89 3.60
N GLY A 58 -4.60 1.68 2.30
CA GLY A 58 -3.42 1.27 1.56
C GLY A 58 -3.45 1.75 0.12
N HIS A 59 -2.29 2.21 -0.37
CA HIS A 59 -2.08 2.64 -1.74
C HIS A 59 -0.91 1.88 -2.34
N ILE A 60 -1.07 1.41 -3.56
CA ILE A 60 -0.03 0.76 -4.34
C ILE A 60 0.14 1.56 -5.63
N TRP A 61 1.33 2.11 -5.84
CA TRP A 61 1.74 2.70 -7.11
C TRP A 61 2.51 1.64 -7.88
N LEU A 62 1.86 1.08 -8.89
CA LEU A 62 2.38 -0.07 -9.62
C LEU A 62 2.92 0.36 -10.99
N ASP A 63 4.18 0.07 -11.25
CA ASP A 63 4.79 0.12 -12.59
C ASP A 63 4.93 -1.31 -13.13
N ARG A 64 4.03 -1.69 -14.06
CA ARG A 64 4.03 -3.04 -14.63
C ARG A 64 5.20 -3.30 -15.56
N ALA A 65 5.73 -2.24 -16.20
CA ALA A 65 6.88 -2.36 -17.10
C ALA A 65 8.20 -2.47 -16.32
N ASN A 66 8.28 -1.79 -15.18
CA ASN A 66 9.42 -1.82 -14.28
C ASN A 66 8.96 -1.97 -12.82
N PRO A 67 8.63 -3.18 -12.36
CA PRO A 67 8.10 -3.39 -11.01
C PRO A 67 9.00 -2.89 -9.88
N ALA A 68 10.31 -2.70 -10.14
CA ALA A 68 11.23 -2.12 -9.17
C ALA A 68 10.92 -0.64 -8.82
N ASP A 69 10.20 0.06 -9.68
CA ASP A 69 9.77 1.46 -9.45
C ASP A 69 8.41 1.54 -8.73
N SER A 70 7.80 0.39 -8.43
CA SER A 70 6.55 0.32 -7.67
C SER A 70 6.75 0.71 -6.22
N LYS A 71 5.66 1.19 -5.58
CA LYS A 71 5.65 1.59 -4.16
C LYS A 71 4.37 1.12 -3.49
N VAL A 72 4.43 0.95 -2.17
CA VAL A 72 3.26 0.69 -1.34
C VAL A 72 3.35 1.49 -0.05
N GLU A 73 2.23 2.08 0.35
CA GLU A 73 2.05 2.70 1.66
C GLU A 73 0.79 2.15 2.30
N VAL A 74 0.89 1.81 3.58
CA VAL A 74 -0.23 1.28 4.39
C VAL A 74 -0.28 2.05 5.69
N THR A 75 -1.50 2.39 6.12
CA THR A 75 -1.79 2.97 7.44
C THR A 75 -2.89 2.15 8.08
N ILE A 76 -2.70 1.76 9.35
CA ILE A 76 -3.64 0.94 10.11
C ILE A 76 -3.95 1.70 11.41
N GLN A 77 -5.24 1.83 11.76
CA GLN A 77 -5.65 2.36 13.05
C GLN A 77 -5.48 1.30 14.12
N ALA A 78 -4.55 1.51 15.05
CA ALA A 78 -4.23 0.52 16.10
C ALA A 78 -5.45 0.20 16.99
N ALA A 79 -6.31 1.19 17.24
CA ALA A 79 -7.53 1.01 18.01
C ALA A 79 -8.57 0.10 17.37
N SER A 80 -8.45 -0.18 16.06
CA SER A 80 -9.37 -1.05 15.31
C SER A 80 -9.12 -2.53 15.49
N ILE A 81 -8.19 -2.90 16.39
CA ILE A 81 -7.87 -4.29 16.71
C ILE A 81 -9.11 -5.05 17.21
N ASP A 82 -9.32 -6.24 16.65
CA ASP A 82 -10.45 -7.11 16.90
C ASP A 82 -9.99 -8.56 16.95
N THR A 83 -10.15 -9.19 18.09
CA THR A 83 -9.90 -10.60 18.32
C THR A 83 -11.18 -11.38 18.64
N SER A 84 -12.35 -10.76 18.39
CA SER A 84 -13.69 -11.30 18.70
C SER A 84 -13.93 -11.52 20.20
N TYR A 85 -13.20 -10.81 21.08
CA TYR A 85 -13.37 -10.84 22.52
C TYR A 85 -13.06 -9.47 23.14
N GLU A 86 -14.09 -8.70 23.47
CA GLU A 86 -14.01 -7.28 23.85
C GLU A 86 -13.04 -6.99 25.02
N ASN A 87 -13.04 -7.82 26.09
CA ASN A 87 -12.14 -7.61 27.21
C ASN A 87 -10.67 -7.77 26.81
N ARG A 88 -10.36 -8.65 25.89
CA ARG A 88 -9.00 -8.80 25.34
C ARG A 88 -8.66 -7.60 24.45
N ASP A 89 -9.56 -7.20 23.59
CA ASP A 89 -9.36 -6.07 22.67
C ASP A 89 -9.15 -4.77 23.45
N LYS A 90 -9.90 -4.56 24.55
CA LYS A 90 -9.67 -3.44 25.47
C LYS A 90 -8.26 -3.48 26.09
N HIS A 91 -7.79 -4.65 26.53
CA HIS A 91 -6.45 -4.80 27.06
C HIS A 91 -5.37 -4.61 26.00
N LEU A 92 -5.59 -5.10 24.78
CA LEU A 92 -4.67 -4.88 23.66
C LEU A 92 -4.52 -3.41 23.29
N ARG A 93 -5.57 -2.59 23.45
CA ARG A 93 -5.51 -1.13 23.22
C ARG A 93 -4.77 -0.37 24.32
N SER A 94 -4.60 -0.95 25.52
CA SER A 94 -3.96 -0.29 26.67
C SER A 94 -2.44 -0.15 26.53
N ALA A 95 -1.83 0.58 27.48
CA ALA A 95 -0.38 0.79 27.57
C ALA A 95 0.44 -0.50 27.76
N ASP A 96 -0.19 -1.62 28.15
CA ASP A 96 0.47 -2.92 28.23
C ASP A 96 0.83 -3.49 26.82
N PHE A 97 0.12 -3.05 25.76
CA PHE A 97 0.28 -3.56 24.41
C PHE A 97 0.46 -2.46 23.36
N PHE A 98 -0.63 -2.05 22.66
CA PHE A 98 -0.50 -1.09 21.56
C PHE A 98 -0.41 0.37 22.00
N ASP A 99 -0.83 0.70 23.24
CA ASP A 99 -0.86 2.07 23.80
C ASP A 99 -1.45 3.06 22.76
N VAL A 100 -2.68 2.77 22.32
CA VAL A 100 -3.29 3.44 21.17
C VAL A 100 -3.51 4.93 21.36
N GLU A 101 -3.49 5.42 22.60
CA GLU A 101 -3.56 6.84 22.91
C GLU A 101 -2.26 7.57 22.54
N LYS A 102 -1.10 6.91 22.70
CA LYS A 102 0.21 7.46 22.29
C LYS A 102 0.58 7.09 20.86
N PHE A 103 0.22 5.89 20.43
CA PHE A 103 0.61 5.31 19.15
C PHE A 103 -0.64 4.89 18.35
N PRO A 104 -1.46 5.84 17.89
CA PRO A 104 -2.76 5.56 17.28
C PRO A 104 -2.66 4.83 15.94
N VAL A 105 -1.51 4.91 15.26
CA VAL A 105 -1.36 4.36 13.92
C VAL A 105 -0.15 3.43 13.82
N ILE A 106 -0.31 2.39 12.99
CA ILE A 106 0.76 1.54 12.49
C ILE A 106 0.94 1.89 11.02
N THR A 107 2.18 2.06 10.56
CA THR A 107 2.43 2.42 9.16
C THR A 107 3.49 1.53 8.54
N PHE A 108 3.33 1.25 7.24
CA PHE A 108 4.40 0.66 6.43
C PHE A 108 4.61 1.51 5.18
N LYS A 109 5.86 1.83 4.86
CA LYS A 109 6.23 2.56 3.65
C LYS A 109 7.37 1.85 2.95
N SER A 110 7.13 1.40 1.73
CA SER A 110 8.18 0.75 0.95
C SER A 110 9.26 1.74 0.53
N THR A 111 10.51 1.27 0.56
CA THR A 111 11.69 2.01 0.08
C THR A 111 12.28 1.34 -1.16
N LYS A 112 11.99 0.05 -1.36
CA LYS A 112 12.51 -0.72 -2.51
C LYS A 112 11.58 -1.89 -2.79
N VAL A 113 11.37 -2.17 -4.08
CA VAL A 113 10.72 -3.39 -4.56
C VAL A 113 11.71 -4.15 -5.44
N THR A 114 11.87 -5.45 -5.17
CA THR A 114 12.78 -6.32 -5.93
C THR A 114 11.99 -7.52 -6.45
N PRO A 115 11.78 -7.64 -7.77
CA PRO A 115 11.14 -8.83 -8.35
C PRO A 115 11.96 -10.10 -8.08
N ARG A 116 11.27 -11.20 -7.71
CA ARG A 116 11.84 -12.54 -7.50
C ARG A 116 11.18 -13.59 -8.39
N GLY A 117 10.85 -13.23 -9.60
CA GLY A 117 10.12 -14.07 -10.55
C GLY A 117 8.92 -13.36 -11.12
N THR A 118 7.89 -14.12 -11.47
CA THR A 118 6.69 -13.59 -12.16
C THR A 118 5.69 -12.96 -11.20
N ASP A 119 5.53 -13.55 -10.02
CA ASP A 119 4.47 -13.23 -9.06
C ASP A 119 4.97 -12.96 -7.62
N LEU A 120 6.27 -13.07 -7.39
CA LEU A 120 6.87 -12.87 -6.07
C LEU A 120 7.78 -11.63 -6.07
N PHE A 121 7.66 -10.81 -5.04
CA PHE A 121 8.41 -9.57 -4.86
C PHE A 121 8.94 -9.48 -3.44
N ASP A 122 10.20 -9.06 -3.27
CA ASP A 122 10.71 -8.62 -1.98
C ASP A 122 10.45 -7.11 -1.86
N VAL A 123 9.57 -6.74 -0.95
CA VAL A 123 9.23 -5.34 -0.64
C VAL A 123 9.98 -4.93 0.61
N THR A 124 11.02 -4.14 0.46
CA THR A 124 11.75 -3.56 1.59
C THR A 124 11.11 -2.23 1.96
N GLY A 125 10.92 -1.98 3.25
CA GLY A 125 10.29 -0.75 3.73
C GLY A 125 10.39 -0.61 5.25
N ASP A 126 9.91 0.53 5.73
CA ASP A 126 9.92 0.91 7.13
C ASP A 126 8.55 0.62 7.75
N LEU A 127 8.53 -0.33 8.69
CA LEU A 127 7.38 -0.61 9.55
C LEU A 127 7.51 0.19 10.84
N THR A 128 6.54 1.06 11.10
CA THR A 128 6.40 1.76 12.38
C THR A 128 5.25 1.17 13.17
N LEU A 129 5.55 0.62 14.33
CA LEU A 129 4.61 0.00 15.25
C LEU A 129 4.96 0.41 16.67
N HIS A 130 3.98 0.82 17.48
CA HIS A 130 4.18 1.23 18.88
C HIS A 130 5.31 2.26 19.04
N GLY A 131 5.40 3.23 18.10
CA GLY A 131 6.43 4.27 18.08
C GLY A 131 7.84 3.82 17.66
N VAL A 132 8.06 2.53 17.39
CA VAL A 132 9.34 2.00 16.94
C VAL A 132 9.30 1.75 15.44
N THR A 133 10.29 2.25 14.70
CA THR A 133 10.44 2.01 13.27
C THR A 133 11.55 1.00 13.00
N LYS A 134 11.24 -0.01 12.18
CA LYS A 134 12.22 -1.00 11.71
C LYS A 134 12.13 -1.18 10.22
N THR A 135 13.27 -1.15 9.56
CA THR A 135 13.36 -1.53 8.14
C THR A 135 13.33 -3.05 8.03
N MET A 136 12.44 -3.57 7.19
CA MET A 136 12.31 -5.00 6.95
C MET A 136 12.02 -5.29 5.47
N THR A 137 12.31 -6.52 5.06
CA THR A 137 11.99 -7.01 3.72
C THR A 137 10.89 -8.05 3.82
N ILE A 138 9.78 -7.80 3.15
CA ILE A 138 8.57 -8.61 3.18
C ILE A 138 8.41 -9.31 1.83
N PRO A 139 8.35 -10.65 1.76
CA PRO A 139 7.98 -11.36 0.56
C PRO A 139 6.48 -11.17 0.30
N VAL A 140 6.14 -10.59 -0.84
CA VAL A 140 4.77 -10.32 -1.26
C VAL A 140 4.49 -11.10 -2.53
N ARG A 141 3.42 -11.88 -2.56
CA ARG A 141 2.93 -12.57 -3.74
C ARG A 141 1.85 -11.72 -4.40
N HIS A 142 1.98 -11.48 -5.70
CA HIS A 142 0.90 -10.97 -6.54
C HIS A 142 0.04 -12.14 -6.99
N THR A 143 -1.26 -12.13 -6.68
CA THR A 143 -2.18 -13.24 -6.97
C THR A 143 -2.89 -13.07 -8.31
N GLY A 144 -2.77 -11.91 -8.96
CA GLY A 144 -3.27 -11.66 -10.30
C GLY A 144 -4.00 -10.33 -10.45
N PHE A 145 -4.39 -10.06 -11.69
CA PHE A 145 -5.27 -8.94 -12.06
C PHE A 145 -6.61 -9.49 -12.54
N LEU A 146 -7.69 -8.78 -12.24
CA LEU A 146 -9.05 -9.13 -12.66
C LEU A 146 -9.81 -7.87 -13.07
N ASN A 147 -10.48 -7.93 -14.23
CA ASN A 147 -11.41 -6.88 -14.64
C ASN A 147 -12.84 -7.29 -14.27
N VAL A 148 -13.51 -6.48 -13.45
CA VAL A 148 -14.92 -6.64 -13.06
C VAL A 148 -15.69 -5.43 -13.60
N GLY A 149 -16.36 -5.60 -14.72
CA GLY A 149 -16.98 -4.50 -15.44
C GLY A 149 -15.94 -3.47 -15.91
N LYS A 150 -16.04 -2.23 -15.41
CA LYS A 150 -15.08 -1.15 -15.70
C LYS A 150 -13.94 -1.06 -14.68
N GLN A 151 -14.01 -1.82 -13.58
CA GLN A 151 -13.06 -1.77 -12.50
C GLN A 151 -11.98 -2.83 -12.71
N GLU A 152 -10.72 -2.43 -12.75
CA GLU A 152 -9.58 -3.34 -12.67
C GLU A 152 -9.18 -3.52 -11.19
N LYS A 153 -8.95 -4.77 -10.79
CA LYS A 153 -8.51 -5.16 -9.46
C LYS A 153 -7.16 -5.85 -9.52
N ALA A 154 -6.38 -5.70 -8.46
CA ALA A 154 -5.12 -6.42 -8.25
C ALA A 154 -5.16 -7.13 -6.90
N GLY A 155 -4.65 -8.36 -6.85
CA GLY A 155 -4.59 -9.15 -5.62
C GLY A 155 -3.18 -9.33 -5.13
N PHE A 156 -2.96 -9.27 -3.78
CA PHE A 156 -1.67 -9.52 -3.15
C PHE A 156 -1.85 -10.27 -1.84
N GLU A 157 -0.86 -11.05 -1.49
CA GLU A 157 -0.83 -11.75 -0.21
C GLU A 157 0.57 -11.80 0.38
N LEU A 158 0.64 -11.82 1.70
CA LEU A 158 1.88 -12.03 2.44
C LEU A 158 1.62 -12.73 3.77
N THR A 159 2.61 -13.48 4.23
CA THR A 159 2.66 -14.02 5.60
C THR A 159 4.10 -13.91 6.10
N ILE A 160 4.31 -13.23 7.22
CA ILE A 160 5.62 -13.06 7.85
C ILE A 160 5.51 -13.14 9.38
N PRO A 161 6.49 -13.70 10.07
CA PRO A 161 6.62 -13.53 11.51
C PRO A 161 7.28 -12.19 11.84
N ILE A 162 6.81 -11.52 12.89
CA ILE A 162 7.51 -10.41 13.53
C ILE A 162 7.63 -10.68 15.03
N ASN A 163 8.74 -10.28 15.65
CA ASN A 163 8.87 -10.34 17.11
C ASN A 163 8.28 -9.07 17.72
N ARG A 164 7.20 -9.20 18.51
CA ARG A 164 6.51 -8.06 19.13
C ARG A 164 7.39 -7.26 20.09
N LYS A 165 8.36 -7.92 20.75
CA LYS A 165 9.29 -7.26 21.68
C LYS A 165 10.24 -6.31 20.97
N ASP A 166 10.52 -6.56 19.71
CA ASP A 166 11.30 -5.67 18.85
C ASP A 166 10.68 -4.29 18.67
N PHE A 167 9.38 -4.17 18.94
CA PHE A 167 8.59 -2.94 18.90
C PHE A 167 8.17 -2.47 20.29
N GLY A 168 8.81 -2.99 21.36
CA GLY A 168 8.54 -2.58 22.74
C GLY A 168 7.27 -3.16 23.36
N ILE A 169 6.56 -4.07 22.68
CA ILE A 169 5.37 -4.75 23.22
C ILE A 169 5.85 -5.97 24.01
N VAL A 170 6.18 -5.76 25.29
CA VAL A 170 6.89 -6.76 26.13
C VAL A 170 6.00 -7.48 27.14
N TRP A 171 4.75 -7.01 27.34
CA TRP A 171 3.85 -7.60 28.32
C TRP A 171 3.72 -9.12 28.17
N ASN A 172 3.80 -9.85 29.28
CA ASN A 172 3.58 -11.29 29.33
C ASN A 172 3.18 -11.72 30.77
N ARG A 173 2.70 -12.93 30.91
CA ARG A 173 2.49 -13.62 32.19
C ARG A 173 3.21 -14.95 32.17
N THR A 174 3.74 -15.34 33.32
CA THR A 174 4.27 -16.68 33.58
C THR A 174 3.27 -17.50 34.37
N SER A 175 3.18 -18.79 34.07
CA SER A 175 2.47 -19.76 34.90
C SER A 175 3.35 -20.18 36.06
N ASP A 176 2.76 -20.79 37.08
CA ASP A 176 3.49 -21.32 38.26
C ASP A 176 4.57 -22.36 37.88
N ASN A 177 4.43 -22.99 36.72
CA ASN A 177 5.38 -23.96 36.17
C ASN A 177 6.42 -23.34 35.23
N GLY A 178 6.54 -21.99 35.16
CA GLY A 178 7.52 -21.28 34.36
C GLY A 178 7.16 -21.11 32.87
N GLY A 179 5.99 -21.60 32.42
CA GLY A 179 5.52 -21.40 31.05
C GLY A 179 5.07 -19.96 30.83
N VAL A 180 5.35 -19.39 29.65
CA VAL A 180 4.91 -18.05 29.25
C VAL A 180 3.55 -18.08 28.56
N MET A 181 2.70 -17.09 28.83
CA MET A 181 1.34 -17.00 28.28
C MET A 181 1.36 -16.71 26.79
N LEU A 182 2.12 -15.69 26.37
CA LEU A 182 2.15 -15.23 24.98
C LEU A 182 3.49 -15.55 24.35
N GLY A 183 3.45 -16.00 23.11
CA GLY A 183 4.62 -16.07 22.25
C GLY A 183 5.20 -14.68 21.96
N ASP A 184 6.48 -14.63 21.63
CA ASP A 184 7.14 -13.39 21.23
C ASP A 184 6.93 -13.12 19.74
N ASP A 185 6.88 -14.17 18.92
CA ASP A 185 6.62 -14.07 17.49
C ASP A 185 5.12 -14.03 17.20
N VAL A 186 4.76 -13.13 16.32
CA VAL A 186 3.40 -12.90 15.80
C VAL A 186 3.42 -13.13 14.30
N ASP A 187 2.64 -14.09 13.82
CA ASP A 187 2.43 -14.33 12.40
C ASP A 187 1.52 -13.24 11.83
N ILE A 188 2.04 -12.36 10.99
CA ILE A 188 1.26 -11.36 10.25
C ILE A 188 0.77 -12.01 8.96
N ASN A 189 -0.53 -11.95 8.70
CA ASN A 189 -1.17 -12.47 7.49
C ASN A 189 -2.01 -11.38 6.86
N VAL A 190 -1.65 -10.94 5.66
CA VAL A 190 -2.36 -9.90 4.93
C VAL A 190 -2.78 -10.42 3.58
N GLN A 191 -4.05 -10.24 3.25
CA GLN A 191 -4.62 -10.52 1.95
C GLN A 191 -5.26 -9.23 1.44
N VAL A 192 -4.83 -8.79 0.26
CA VAL A 192 -5.23 -7.51 -0.33
C VAL A 192 -5.94 -7.76 -1.64
N GLU A 193 -7.13 -7.20 -1.75
CA GLU A 193 -7.75 -6.86 -3.02
C GLU A 193 -7.72 -5.33 -3.15
N ALA A 194 -7.17 -4.82 -4.25
CA ALA A 194 -7.04 -3.39 -4.47
C ALA A 194 -7.71 -3.00 -5.78
N ASN A 195 -8.43 -1.88 -5.78
CA ASN A 195 -9.11 -1.31 -6.92
C ASN A 195 -8.20 -0.28 -7.59
N LYS A 196 -8.06 -0.37 -8.92
CA LYS A 196 -7.35 0.65 -9.69
C LYS A 196 -8.09 1.98 -9.59
N GLU A 197 -7.38 3.04 -9.21
CA GLU A 197 -7.95 4.38 -9.29
C GLU A 197 -8.22 4.75 -10.74
N MET A 198 -9.45 5.12 -11.00
CA MET A 198 -9.82 5.71 -12.31
C MET A 198 -9.30 7.15 -12.33
N PRO A 199 -8.74 7.63 -13.47
CA PRO A 199 -8.44 9.05 -13.61
C PRO A 199 -9.71 9.85 -13.28
N LYS A 200 -9.57 10.81 -12.37
CA LYS A 200 -10.69 11.70 -12.06
C LYS A 200 -11.09 12.39 -13.36
N GLU A 201 -12.30 12.11 -13.83
CA GLU A 201 -12.83 12.81 -15.01
C GLU A 201 -12.76 14.31 -14.71
N PRO A 202 -12.17 15.15 -15.58
CA PRO A 202 -12.12 16.58 -15.31
C PRO A 202 -13.55 17.06 -15.10
N ASP A 203 -13.77 17.79 -13.99
CA ASP A 203 -15.08 18.32 -13.65
C ASP A 203 -15.70 18.95 -14.91
N ALA A 204 -16.83 18.42 -15.35
CA ALA A 204 -17.56 18.98 -16.49
C ALA A 204 -17.76 20.47 -16.19
N PRO A 205 -17.43 21.38 -17.14
CA PRO A 205 -17.60 22.80 -16.89
C PRO A 205 -19.05 23.05 -16.47
N ALA A 206 -19.20 23.72 -15.32
CA ALA A 206 -20.51 24.03 -14.76
C ALA A 206 -21.43 24.53 -15.88
N ALA A 207 -22.54 23.84 -16.09
CA ALA A 207 -23.51 24.22 -17.13
C ALA A 207 -23.84 25.70 -16.97
N ALA A 208 -23.64 26.46 -18.05
CA ALA A 208 -23.97 27.88 -18.05
C ALA A 208 -25.42 28.07 -17.59
N PRO A 209 -25.71 29.05 -16.72
CA PRO A 209 -27.07 29.27 -16.23
C PRO A 209 -28.01 29.48 -17.40
N ALA A 210 -29.13 28.75 -17.41
CA ALA A 210 -30.17 28.88 -18.41
C ALA A 210 -30.61 30.34 -18.55
N PRO A 211 -30.81 30.85 -19.79
CA PRO A 211 -31.26 32.23 -19.99
C PRO A 211 -32.61 32.46 -19.31
N ALA A 212 -32.69 33.59 -18.57
CA ALA A 212 -33.90 33.98 -17.88
C ALA A 212 -35.10 34.07 -18.85
N PRO A 213 -36.33 33.68 -18.44
CA PRO A 213 -37.51 33.75 -19.29
C PRO A 213 -37.80 35.19 -19.67
N THR A 214 -37.84 35.44 -20.97
CA THR A 214 -38.21 36.75 -21.53
C THR A 214 -39.67 37.05 -21.19
N LYS A 215 -39.90 38.15 -20.48
CA LYS A 215 -41.24 38.63 -20.12
C LYS A 215 -41.99 39.00 -21.40
N ALA A 216 -43.10 38.32 -21.69
CA ALA A 216 -43.98 38.68 -22.79
C ALA A 216 -44.59 40.08 -22.60
N PRO A 217 -44.78 40.87 -23.65
CA PRO A 217 -45.40 42.18 -23.51
C PRO A 217 -46.91 42.03 -23.22
N ALA A 218 -47.37 42.79 -22.20
CA ALA A 218 -48.78 42.90 -21.86
C ALA A 218 -49.54 43.61 -22.97
N ARG A 219 -50.70 43.05 -23.36
CA ARG A 219 -51.70 43.70 -24.19
C ARG A 219 -52.65 44.50 -23.32
#